data_f7744ea6d6e9591f5accdb9dd63a15d7
#
_entry.id   f7744ea6d6e9591f5accdb9dd63a15d7
#
_cell.length_a   1.000
_cell.length_b   1.000
_cell.length_c   1.000
_cell.angle_alpha   90.00
_cell.angle_beta   90.00
_cell.angle_gamma   90.00
#
_symmetry.space_group_name_H-M   'P 1'
#
loop_
_entity.id
_entity.type
_entity.pdbx_description
1 polymer ?
#
loop_
_entity_poly.entity_id
_entity_poly.type
_entity_poly.pdbx_seq_one_letter_code
_entity_poly.pdbx_strand_id
1 'polypeptide(L)'
;TPVVGVLGVMDDVRTAVPSGCREDGLALVLLGKTGPELDGSAWARAIHGHLGGMPPKTDLQAEMALGRVLLALHDADTGDLGPILAAAHDVSNGGLVQALADMSVRAGVGASIDLTDLCDEAGIDSFTALFSESQARAVLAVPEGYLDLVLRAAEAEGVPAVRIGTTGGELLAIQLAARSDPGGPTGSSDEVLAFD
;
A
#
# COMPACT_ATOMS: atom_id res chain seq x y z
N THR A 1 7.63 27.65 -2.05
CA THR A 1 7.49 26.19 -1.91
C THR A 1 8.83 25.62 -1.49
N PRO A 2 8.94 24.94 -0.34
CA PRO A 2 10.18 24.29 0.05
C PRO A 2 10.46 23.09 -0.88
N VAL A 3 11.71 22.91 -1.26
CA VAL A 3 12.17 21.73 -2.00
C VAL A 3 13.24 21.06 -1.12
N VAL A 4 13.02 19.79 -0.81
CA VAL A 4 13.94 19.00 0.01
C VAL A 4 14.52 17.87 -0.84
N GLY A 5 15.85 17.78 -0.87
CA GLY A 5 16.59 16.69 -1.50
C GLY A 5 17.31 15.87 -0.44
N VAL A 6 17.23 14.55 -0.55
CA VAL A 6 17.94 13.61 0.33
C VAL A 6 18.84 12.73 -0.53
N LEU A 7 20.11 12.60 -0.14
CA LEU A 7 21.09 11.74 -0.80
C LEU A 7 21.55 10.67 0.20
N GLY A 8 21.47 9.41 -0.22
CA GLY A 8 22.02 8.27 0.52
C GLY A 8 23.09 7.55 -0.31
N VAL A 9 23.98 6.84 0.36
CA VAL A 9 24.98 5.97 -0.25
C VAL A 9 24.76 4.55 0.25
N MET A 10 24.75 3.58 -0.66
CA MET A 10 24.65 2.17 -0.34
C MET A 10 25.99 1.49 -0.61
N ASP A 11 26.41 0.61 0.28
CA ASP A 11 27.64 -0.17 0.10
C ASP A 11 27.48 -1.23 -1.01
N ASP A 12 26.27 -1.79 -1.15
CA ASP A 12 25.95 -2.77 -2.17
C ASP A 12 24.59 -2.46 -2.82
N VAL A 13 24.60 -2.04 -4.08
CA VAL A 13 23.38 -1.73 -4.84
C VAL A 13 22.44 -2.94 -5.00
N ARG A 14 22.94 -4.16 -4.83
CA ARG A 14 22.12 -5.38 -4.94
C ARG A 14 21.15 -5.55 -3.77
N THR A 15 21.37 -4.83 -2.66
CA THR A 15 20.45 -4.80 -1.51
C THR A 15 19.33 -3.76 -1.67
N ALA A 16 19.34 -2.97 -2.75
CA ALA A 16 18.30 -1.98 -3.00
C ALA A 16 16.94 -2.66 -3.23
N VAL A 17 15.94 -2.28 -2.45
CA VAL A 17 14.57 -2.74 -2.62
C VAL A 17 13.92 -1.99 -3.79
N PRO A 18 13.47 -2.68 -4.86
CA PRO A 18 12.81 -2.01 -5.98
C PRO A 18 11.40 -1.53 -5.58
N SER A 19 10.87 -0.55 -6.33
CA SER A 19 9.48 -0.10 -6.16
C SER A 19 8.47 -0.86 -7.02
N GLY A 20 8.91 -1.77 -7.90
CA GLY A 20 8.05 -2.56 -8.78
C GLY A 20 8.13 -4.06 -8.48
N CYS A 21 6.99 -4.75 -8.50
CA CYS A 21 6.89 -6.19 -8.24
C CYS A 21 7.27 -6.97 -9.51
N ARG A 22 8.39 -7.69 -9.50
CA ARG A 22 8.92 -8.39 -10.70
C ARG A 22 8.59 -9.88 -10.72
N GLU A 23 7.91 -10.40 -9.73
CA GLU A 23 7.63 -11.82 -9.55
C GLU A 23 6.15 -12.02 -9.27
N ASP A 24 5.62 -13.14 -9.77
CA ASP A 24 4.27 -13.61 -9.45
C ASP A 24 4.27 -14.30 -8.08
N GLY A 25 3.12 -14.28 -7.41
CA GLY A 25 2.90 -15.02 -6.17
C GLY A 25 3.46 -14.36 -4.90
N LEU A 26 3.85 -13.09 -4.97
CA LEU A 26 4.23 -12.33 -3.78
C LEU A 26 2.98 -11.85 -3.05
N ALA A 27 2.96 -11.98 -1.72
CA ALA A 27 1.93 -11.35 -0.90
C ALA A 27 2.10 -9.83 -0.91
N LEU A 28 1.00 -9.09 -1.12
CA LEU A 28 0.95 -7.64 -1.01
C LEU A 28 0.39 -7.26 0.36
N VAL A 29 1.17 -6.49 1.12
CA VAL A 29 0.83 -6.06 2.47
C VAL A 29 0.82 -4.54 2.53
N LEU A 30 -0.29 -3.95 2.96
CA LEU A 30 -0.37 -2.53 3.27
C LEU A 30 0.01 -2.32 4.74
N LEU A 31 1.01 -1.49 4.96
CA LEU A 31 1.41 -0.99 6.28
C LEU A 31 0.86 0.41 6.50
N GLY A 32 0.49 0.70 7.75
CA GLY A 32 0.01 2.01 8.20
C GLY A 32 -1.50 2.15 8.17
N LYS A 33 -1.99 3.18 8.86
CA LYS A 33 -3.42 3.43 9.03
C LYS A 33 -3.99 4.19 7.83
N THR A 34 -5.09 3.69 7.26
CA THR A 34 -5.87 4.43 6.26
C THR A 34 -7.03 5.16 6.94
N GLY A 35 -7.14 6.46 6.71
CA GLY A 35 -8.23 7.32 7.17
C GLY A 35 -8.91 8.03 6.00
N PRO A 36 -9.92 8.88 6.24
CA PRO A 36 -10.69 9.56 5.19
C PRO A 36 -10.02 10.85 4.69
N GLU A 37 -8.72 10.83 4.43
CA GLU A 37 -7.95 12.00 3.99
C GLU A 37 -8.00 12.16 2.46
N LEU A 38 -9.09 12.75 1.98
CA LEU A 38 -9.35 12.99 0.54
C LEU A 38 -9.19 14.48 0.15
N ASP A 39 -9.13 15.37 1.11
CA ASP A 39 -8.96 16.81 0.87
C ASP A 39 -7.57 17.13 0.32
N GLY A 40 -7.53 17.97 -0.71
CA GLY A 40 -6.27 18.36 -1.35
C GLY A 40 -5.57 17.23 -2.11
N SER A 41 -6.21 16.06 -2.22
CA SER A 41 -5.67 14.88 -2.87
C SER A 41 -5.52 15.04 -4.38
N ALA A 42 -4.72 14.17 -4.99
CA ALA A 42 -4.58 14.10 -6.45
C ALA A 42 -5.92 13.80 -7.12
N TRP A 43 -6.77 12.95 -6.49
CA TRP A 43 -8.12 12.70 -6.96
C TRP A 43 -8.98 13.97 -6.98
N ALA A 44 -9.05 14.72 -5.86
CA ALA A 44 -9.82 15.95 -5.78
C ALA A 44 -9.37 16.99 -6.83
N ARG A 45 -8.07 17.08 -7.05
CA ARG A 45 -7.49 17.94 -8.10
C ARG A 45 -7.85 17.48 -9.51
N ALA A 46 -7.68 16.19 -9.81
CA ALA A 46 -7.84 15.66 -11.16
C ALA A 46 -9.31 15.68 -11.61
N ILE A 47 -10.23 15.30 -10.71
CA ILE A 47 -11.66 15.14 -11.03
C ILE A 47 -12.44 16.43 -10.82
N HIS A 48 -12.13 17.19 -9.77
CA HIS A 48 -12.91 18.37 -9.38
C HIS A 48 -12.14 19.69 -9.54
N GLY A 49 -10.89 19.68 -9.98
CA GLY A 49 -10.05 20.88 -10.04
C GLY A 49 -9.84 21.55 -8.67
N HIS A 50 -10.05 20.80 -7.58
CA HIS A 50 -10.05 21.32 -6.23
C HIS A 50 -8.74 21.01 -5.50
N LEU A 51 -8.18 22.04 -4.84
CA LEU A 51 -6.95 21.91 -4.03
C LEU A 51 -7.16 22.36 -2.58
N GLY A 52 -8.38 22.60 -2.17
CA GLY A 52 -8.72 23.07 -0.83
C GLY A 52 -9.00 21.92 0.13
N GLY A 53 -9.28 22.27 1.37
CA GLY A 53 -9.61 21.37 2.45
C GLY A 53 -8.50 21.24 3.47
N MET A 54 -8.61 20.25 4.35
CA MET A 54 -7.61 19.96 5.38
C MET A 54 -6.61 18.92 4.87
N PRO A 55 -5.30 19.24 4.83
CA PRO A 55 -4.31 18.24 4.48
C PRO A 55 -4.29 17.11 5.52
N PRO A 56 -3.77 15.91 5.17
CA PRO A 56 -3.59 14.83 6.12
C PRO A 56 -2.82 15.30 7.36
N LYS A 57 -3.26 14.84 8.54
CA LYS A 57 -2.59 15.17 9.78
C LYS A 57 -1.26 14.43 9.86
N THR A 58 -0.16 15.16 9.98
CA THR A 58 1.16 14.57 10.17
C THR A 58 1.27 13.90 11.54
N ASP A 59 1.61 12.62 11.55
CA ASP A 59 1.93 11.84 12.75
C ASP A 59 3.37 11.33 12.66
N LEU A 60 4.29 12.08 13.28
CA LEU A 60 5.71 11.73 13.26
C LEU A 60 6.03 10.41 13.99
N GLN A 61 5.19 9.99 14.94
CA GLN A 61 5.39 8.73 15.63
C GLN A 61 5.05 7.56 14.70
N ALA A 62 3.97 7.67 13.94
CA ALA A 62 3.61 6.69 12.92
C ALA A 62 4.67 6.60 11.81
N GLU A 63 5.19 7.74 11.33
CA GLU A 63 6.30 7.77 10.36
C GLU A 63 7.57 7.07 10.88
N MET A 64 7.93 7.36 12.12
CA MET A 64 9.09 6.71 12.75
C MET A 64 8.89 5.22 12.97
N ALA A 65 7.68 4.79 13.37
CA ALA A 65 7.35 3.39 13.57
C ALA A 65 7.41 2.63 12.24
N LEU A 66 6.79 3.17 11.18
CA LEU A 66 6.88 2.60 9.83
C LEU A 66 8.33 2.47 9.37
N GLY A 67 9.14 3.51 9.55
CA GLY A 67 10.57 3.49 9.21
C GLY A 67 11.33 2.38 9.93
N ARG A 68 11.05 2.14 11.24
CA ARG A 68 11.69 1.05 12.00
C ARG A 68 11.28 -0.33 11.48
N VAL A 69 10.00 -0.53 11.12
CA VAL A 69 9.54 -1.79 10.49
C VAL A 69 10.28 -2.04 9.19
N LEU A 70 10.34 -1.04 8.30
CA LEU A 70 11.00 -1.18 7.00
C LEU A 70 12.49 -1.49 7.14
N LEU A 71 13.20 -0.81 8.03
CA LEU A 71 14.62 -1.06 8.30
C LEU A 71 14.83 -2.45 8.90
N ALA A 72 14.02 -2.86 9.87
CA ALA A 72 14.13 -4.18 10.48
C ALA A 72 13.92 -5.31 9.46
N LEU A 73 12.97 -5.15 8.53
CA LEU A 73 12.74 -6.13 7.46
C LEU A 73 13.83 -6.13 6.39
N HIS A 74 14.41 -4.96 6.08
CA HIS A 74 15.50 -4.82 5.13
C HIS A 74 16.79 -5.45 5.67
N ASP A 75 17.11 -5.20 6.94
CA ASP A 75 18.37 -5.61 7.58
C ASP A 75 18.32 -7.04 8.15
N ALA A 76 17.17 -7.71 8.07
CA ALA A 76 17.03 -9.05 8.59
C ALA A 76 17.90 -10.06 7.85
N ASP A 77 18.71 -10.81 8.61
CA ASP A 77 19.51 -11.90 8.06
C ASP A 77 18.62 -13.11 7.77
N THR A 78 18.42 -13.39 6.50
CA THR A 78 17.63 -14.53 6.00
C THR A 78 18.51 -15.68 5.51
N GLY A 79 19.83 -15.55 5.60
CA GLY A 79 20.79 -16.51 5.06
C GLY A 79 20.57 -16.71 3.55
N ASP A 80 20.46 -17.97 3.12
CA ASP A 80 20.30 -18.35 1.71
C ASP A 80 18.84 -18.22 1.19
N LEU A 81 17.89 -17.77 2.03
CA LEU A 81 16.46 -17.72 1.67
C LEU A 81 16.08 -16.49 0.81
N GLY A 82 17.01 -15.57 0.62
CA GLY A 82 16.76 -14.34 -0.14
C GLY A 82 16.08 -13.22 0.69
N PRO A 83 15.88 -12.04 0.10
CA PRO A 83 15.37 -10.87 0.80
C PRO A 83 13.90 -11.04 1.20
N ILE A 84 13.52 -10.46 2.35
CA ILE A 84 12.13 -10.38 2.79
C ILE A 84 11.34 -9.43 1.89
N LEU A 85 11.93 -8.28 1.56
CA LEU A 85 11.30 -7.26 0.73
C LEU A 85 11.66 -7.49 -0.74
N ALA A 86 10.75 -8.09 -1.51
CA ALA A 86 10.90 -8.20 -2.96
C ALA A 86 10.61 -6.85 -3.66
N ALA A 87 9.68 -6.06 -3.13
CA ALA A 87 9.45 -4.67 -3.52
C ALA A 87 8.82 -3.88 -2.36
N ALA A 88 8.96 -2.55 -2.41
CA ALA A 88 8.30 -1.64 -1.49
C ALA A 88 7.98 -0.30 -2.19
N HIS A 89 6.80 0.25 -1.92
CA HIS A 89 6.37 1.55 -2.46
C HIS A 89 5.65 2.35 -1.37
N ASP A 90 5.93 3.64 -1.28
CA ASP A 90 5.18 4.54 -0.41
C ASP A 90 3.75 4.75 -0.95
N VAL A 91 2.80 4.98 -0.06
CA VAL A 91 1.45 5.38 -0.42
C VAL A 91 1.32 6.87 -0.16
N SER A 92 1.41 7.67 -1.22
CA SER A 92 1.40 9.13 -1.15
C SER A 92 0.37 9.73 -2.13
N ASN A 93 0.79 10.57 -3.07
CA ASN A 93 -0.11 11.20 -4.04
C ASN A 93 -0.90 10.16 -4.85
N GLY A 94 -2.22 10.31 -4.92
CA GLY A 94 -3.11 9.39 -5.62
C GLY A 94 -3.57 8.19 -4.80
N GLY A 95 -3.03 8.03 -3.57
CA GLY A 95 -3.44 6.98 -2.64
C GLY A 95 -2.97 5.58 -3.02
N LEU A 96 -3.65 4.57 -2.49
CA LEU A 96 -3.28 3.16 -2.65
C LEU A 96 -3.35 2.71 -4.11
N VAL A 97 -4.37 3.15 -4.86
CA VAL A 97 -4.54 2.76 -6.26
C VAL A 97 -3.37 3.21 -7.12
N GLN A 98 -2.83 4.42 -6.88
CA GLN A 98 -1.66 4.91 -7.61
C GLN A 98 -0.41 4.12 -7.26
N ALA A 99 -0.18 3.83 -5.98
CA ALA A 99 0.97 3.01 -5.56
C ALA A 99 0.94 1.62 -6.20
N LEU A 100 -0.22 0.96 -6.22
CA LEU A 100 -0.40 -0.35 -6.87
C LEU A 100 -0.18 -0.29 -8.39
N ALA A 101 -0.72 0.75 -9.04
CA ALA A 101 -0.51 0.96 -10.48
C ALA A 101 0.97 1.18 -10.80
N ASP A 102 1.68 2.02 -10.03
CA ASP A 102 3.11 2.27 -10.21
C ASP A 102 3.95 1.01 -9.99
N MET A 103 3.62 0.19 -8.99
CA MET A 103 4.28 -1.09 -8.74
C MET A 103 4.10 -2.06 -9.90
N SER A 104 2.90 -2.14 -10.47
CA SER A 104 2.57 -3.03 -11.59
C SER A 104 3.21 -2.55 -12.90
N VAL A 105 3.03 -1.28 -13.25
CA VAL A 105 3.56 -0.71 -14.51
C VAL A 105 5.08 -0.75 -14.59
N ARG A 106 5.78 -0.46 -13.47
CA ARG A 106 7.26 -0.47 -13.43
C ARG A 106 7.85 -1.84 -13.66
N ALA A 107 7.13 -2.89 -13.34
CA ALA A 107 7.61 -4.26 -13.41
C ALA A 107 6.98 -5.09 -14.55
N GLY A 108 5.84 -4.65 -15.08
CA GLY A 108 5.06 -5.40 -16.06
C GLY A 108 4.40 -6.65 -15.46
N VAL A 109 4.12 -6.64 -14.16
CA VAL A 109 3.45 -7.73 -13.43
C VAL A 109 2.19 -7.16 -12.79
N GLY A 110 1.05 -7.78 -13.04
CA GLY A 110 -0.22 -7.40 -12.46
C GLY A 110 -0.38 -7.84 -11.00
N ALA A 111 -1.57 -7.64 -10.47
CA ALA A 111 -1.90 -8.07 -9.12
C ALA A 111 -3.41 -8.33 -8.98
N SER A 112 -3.77 -9.21 -8.06
CA SER A 112 -5.13 -9.40 -7.58
C SER A 112 -5.25 -8.84 -6.17
N ILE A 113 -6.08 -7.82 -6.01
CA ILE A 113 -6.26 -7.06 -4.77
C ILE A 113 -7.66 -7.31 -4.23
N ASP A 114 -7.78 -7.52 -2.93
CA ASP A 114 -9.04 -7.57 -2.18
C ASP A 114 -9.00 -6.54 -1.05
N LEU A 115 -9.93 -5.60 -1.07
CA LEU A 115 -9.99 -4.51 -0.10
C LEU A 115 -10.94 -4.79 1.08
N THR A 116 -11.56 -5.97 1.14
CA THR A 116 -12.58 -6.29 2.13
C THR A 116 -12.05 -6.14 3.55
N ASP A 117 -10.95 -6.84 3.90
CA ASP A 117 -10.37 -6.77 5.24
C ASP A 117 -9.92 -5.35 5.60
N LEU A 118 -9.28 -4.63 4.67
CA LEU A 118 -8.87 -3.23 4.87
C LEU A 118 -10.06 -2.33 5.18
N CYS A 119 -11.16 -2.46 4.43
CA CYS A 119 -12.36 -1.65 4.61
C CYS A 119 -13.05 -1.95 5.93
N ASP A 120 -13.15 -3.24 6.30
CA ASP A 120 -13.78 -3.68 7.54
C ASP A 120 -12.99 -3.24 8.78
N GLU A 121 -11.66 -3.43 8.77
CA GLU A 121 -10.79 -3.05 9.89
C GLU A 121 -10.72 -1.52 10.09
N ALA A 122 -10.66 -0.76 8.99
CA ALA A 122 -10.58 0.69 9.05
C ALA A 122 -11.95 1.39 9.18
N GLY A 123 -13.04 0.67 8.94
CA GLY A 123 -14.39 1.24 8.92
C GLY A 123 -14.61 2.26 7.80
N ILE A 124 -14.03 2.01 6.62
CA ILE A 124 -14.07 2.91 5.45
C ILE A 124 -14.63 2.18 4.23
N ASP A 125 -15.08 2.94 3.23
CA ASP A 125 -15.47 2.36 1.95
C ASP A 125 -14.27 2.16 1.02
N SER A 126 -14.48 1.36 -0.04
CA SER A 126 -13.43 1.04 -1.03
C SER A 126 -12.89 2.27 -1.75
N PHE A 127 -13.73 3.30 -1.96
CA PHE A 127 -13.27 4.54 -2.57
C PHE A 127 -12.27 5.26 -1.66
N THR A 128 -12.58 5.39 -0.38
CA THR A 128 -11.67 5.96 0.62
C THR A 128 -10.40 5.12 0.74
N ALA A 129 -10.52 3.78 0.76
CA ALA A 129 -9.36 2.89 0.80
C ALA A 129 -8.40 3.13 -0.37
N LEU A 130 -8.93 3.32 -1.58
CA LEU A 130 -8.15 3.49 -2.81
C LEU A 130 -7.52 4.88 -2.94
N PHE A 131 -8.26 5.94 -2.66
CA PHE A 131 -7.90 7.31 -3.02
C PHE A 131 -7.45 8.19 -1.84
N SER A 132 -7.59 7.72 -0.60
CA SER A 132 -7.08 8.46 0.54
C SER A 132 -5.56 8.62 0.46
N GLU A 133 -5.08 9.81 0.84
CA GLU A 133 -3.66 10.15 0.91
C GLU A 133 -3.15 10.23 2.37
N SER A 134 -3.68 9.34 3.24
CA SER A 134 -3.17 9.19 4.61
C SER A 134 -1.66 8.98 4.61
N GLN A 135 -0.96 9.61 5.55
CA GLN A 135 0.49 9.53 5.67
C GLN A 135 0.93 8.26 6.41
N ALA A 136 2.24 8.03 6.48
CA ALA A 136 2.88 6.88 7.13
C ALA A 136 2.34 5.52 6.64
N ARG A 137 2.24 5.36 5.32
CA ARG A 137 1.81 4.10 4.69
C ARG A 137 2.79 3.63 3.63
N ALA A 138 2.91 2.31 3.50
CA ALA A 138 3.67 1.66 2.43
C ALA A 138 3.01 0.36 1.99
N VAL A 139 3.15 0.01 0.71
CA VAL A 139 2.83 -1.33 0.18
C VAL A 139 4.12 -2.12 0.06
N LEU A 140 4.14 -3.31 0.63
CA LEU A 140 5.23 -4.27 0.52
C LEU A 140 4.80 -5.44 -0.35
N ALA A 141 5.70 -5.92 -1.21
CA ALA A 141 5.60 -7.21 -1.86
C ALA A 141 6.61 -8.15 -1.23
N VAL A 142 6.14 -9.25 -0.67
CA VAL A 142 6.95 -10.19 0.10
C VAL A 142 6.69 -11.63 -0.34
N PRO A 143 7.70 -12.52 -0.37
CA PRO A 143 7.47 -13.95 -0.54
C PRO A 143 6.51 -14.46 0.53
N GLU A 144 5.55 -15.32 0.14
CA GLU A 144 4.49 -15.81 1.04
C GLU A 144 5.03 -16.38 2.36
N GLY A 145 6.19 -17.05 2.32
CA GLY A 145 6.85 -17.60 3.50
C GLY A 145 7.29 -16.56 4.55
N TYR A 146 7.35 -15.28 4.17
CA TYR A 146 7.71 -14.19 5.09
C TYR A 146 6.52 -13.36 5.58
N LEU A 147 5.29 -13.64 5.10
CA LEU A 147 4.11 -12.87 5.46
C LEU A 147 3.94 -12.75 6.98
N ASP A 148 3.97 -13.86 7.71
CA ASP A 148 3.84 -13.86 9.17
C ASP A 148 4.94 -13.06 9.88
N LEU A 149 6.16 -13.06 9.34
CA LEU A 149 7.26 -12.28 9.89
C LEU A 149 6.98 -10.77 9.73
N VAL A 150 6.50 -10.35 8.56
CA VAL A 150 6.14 -8.96 8.29
C VAL A 150 5.03 -8.48 9.21
N LEU A 151 3.96 -9.27 9.35
CA LEU A 151 2.85 -8.93 10.23
C LEU A 151 3.29 -8.80 11.70
N ARG A 152 4.13 -9.72 12.20
CA ARG A 152 4.69 -9.62 13.56
C ARG A 152 5.63 -8.43 13.74
N ALA A 153 6.45 -8.10 12.74
CA ALA A 153 7.32 -6.93 12.81
C ALA A 153 6.53 -5.63 12.88
N ALA A 154 5.44 -5.53 12.12
CA ALA A 154 4.52 -4.40 12.17
C ALA A 154 3.80 -4.30 13.52
N GLU A 155 3.28 -5.42 14.05
CA GLU A 155 2.63 -5.49 15.35
C GLU A 155 3.56 -5.03 16.49
N ALA A 156 4.82 -5.46 16.48
CA ALA A 156 5.82 -5.09 17.48
C ALA A 156 6.08 -3.58 17.56
N GLU A 157 5.94 -2.87 16.45
CA GLU A 157 6.09 -1.41 16.36
C GLU A 157 4.75 -0.66 16.43
N GLY A 158 3.63 -1.38 16.58
CA GLY A 158 2.29 -0.81 16.61
C GLY A 158 1.83 -0.24 15.28
N VAL A 159 2.39 -0.72 14.16
CA VAL A 159 2.00 -0.34 12.80
C VAL A 159 0.89 -1.27 12.31
N PRO A 160 -0.31 -0.76 11.97
CA PRO A 160 -1.33 -1.58 11.33
C PRO A 160 -0.78 -2.23 10.06
N ALA A 161 -1.11 -3.49 9.84
CA ALA A 161 -0.65 -4.24 8.68
C ALA A 161 -1.75 -5.19 8.21
N VAL A 162 -2.13 -5.10 6.94
CA VAL A 162 -3.16 -5.94 6.34
C VAL A 162 -2.66 -6.49 5.00
N ARG A 163 -2.89 -7.79 4.77
CA ARG A 163 -2.70 -8.39 3.45
C ARG A 163 -3.80 -7.89 2.54
N ILE A 164 -3.43 -7.29 1.41
CA ILE A 164 -4.38 -6.73 0.44
C ILE A 164 -4.42 -7.50 -0.88
N GLY A 165 -3.57 -8.49 -1.09
CA GLY A 165 -3.60 -9.24 -2.34
C GLY A 165 -2.33 -10.04 -2.63
N THR A 166 -2.18 -10.35 -3.92
CA THR A 166 -1.05 -11.15 -4.44
C THR A 166 -0.67 -10.66 -5.83
N THR A 167 0.64 -10.60 -6.12
CA THR A 167 1.15 -10.25 -7.45
C THR A 167 0.94 -11.38 -8.44
N GLY A 168 0.69 -11.06 -9.71
CA GLY A 168 0.63 -12.02 -10.80
C GLY A 168 -0.27 -11.60 -11.95
N GLY A 169 -0.05 -12.24 -13.09
CA GLY A 169 -0.77 -11.96 -14.32
C GLY A 169 -0.39 -10.64 -14.98
N GLU A 170 -1.18 -10.21 -15.93
CA GLU A 170 -0.94 -9.00 -16.75
C GLU A 170 -1.79 -7.80 -16.31
N LEU A 171 -2.83 -8.03 -15.51
CA LEU A 171 -3.80 -7.01 -15.11
C LEU A 171 -3.67 -6.68 -13.61
N LEU A 172 -3.88 -5.42 -13.27
CA LEU A 172 -4.18 -5.01 -11.90
C LEU A 172 -5.70 -5.12 -11.71
N ALA A 173 -6.15 -6.19 -11.02
CA ALA A 173 -7.54 -6.44 -10.71
C ALA A 173 -7.82 -6.11 -9.24
N ILE A 174 -8.81 -5.28 -8.97
CA ILE A 174 -9.16 -4.83 -7.62
C ILE A 174 -10.60 -5.23 -7.33
N GLN A 175 -10.78 -6.12 -6.35
CA GLN A 175 -12.09 -6.46 -5.79
C GLN A 175 -12.45 -5.42 -4.73
N LEU A 176 -13.60 -4.77 -4.91
CA LEU A 176 -14.12 -3.78 -3.98
C LEU A 176 -14.90 -4.49 -2.87
N ALA A 177 -14.78 -3.98 -1.64
CA ALA A 177 -15.63 -4.44 -0.55
C ALA A 177 -17.11 -4.17 -0.86
N ALA A 178 -17.99 -5.11 -0.54
CA ALA A 178 -19.41 -4.94 -0.74
C ALA A 178 -19.93 -3.71 0.04
N ARG A 179 -20.71 -2.84 -0.62
CA ARG A 179 -21.36 -1.70 0.06
C ARG A 179 -22.36 -2.23 1.07
N SER A 180 -22.15 -1.96 2.34
CA SER A 180 -23.19 -2.07 3.36
C SER A 180 -24.14 -0.87 3.23
N ASP A 181 -25.09 -0.96 2.31
CA ASP A 181 -26.22 0.01 2.24
C ASP A 181 -27.24 -0.36 3.33
N PRO A 182 -27.47 0.47 4.36
CA PRO A 182 -28.42 0.15 5.42
C PRO A 182 -29.87 0.34 4.94
N GLY A 183 -30.29 -0.27 3.83
CA GLY A 183 -31.64 -0.19 3.29
C GLY A 183 -31.79 -0.56 1.82
N GLY A 184 -30.74 -0.97 1.14
CA GLY A 184 -30.81 -1.44 -0.25
C GLY A 184 -31.06 -2.95 -0.34
N PRO A 185 -31.57 -3.47 -1.50
CA PRO A 185 -31.68 -4.90 -1.71
C PRO A 185 -30.27 -5.53 -1.63
N THR A 186 -30.14 -6.60 -0.88
CA THR A 186 -28.91 -7.41 -0.75
C THR A 186 -28.57 -8.04 -2.09
N GLY A 187 -27.88 -7.28 -2.93
CA GLY A 187 -27.26 -7.77 -4.16
C GLY A 187 -25.76 -7.69 -3.95
N SER A 188 -25.12 -8.83 -3.72
CA SER A 188 -23.67 -8.96 -3.78
C SER A 188 -23.26 -8.83 -5.25
N SER A 189 -22.96 -7.62 -5.69
CA SER A 189 -22.18 -7.42 -6.90
C SER A 189 -20.73 -7.18 -6.43
N ASP A 190 -19.93 -8.24 -6.46
CA ASP A 190 -18.48 -8.12 -6.41
C ASP A 190 -18.06 -7.30 -7.64
N GLU A 191 -17.83 -6.02 -7.45
CA GLU A 191 -17.38 -5.13 -8.52
C GLU A 191 -15.87 -5.25 -8.60
N VAL A 192 -15.37 -5.76 -9.74
CA VAL A 192 -13.94 -5.89 -10.01
C VAL A 192 -13.53 -4.80 -10.98
N LEU A 193 -12.58 -3.97 -10.58
CA LEU A 193 -11.90 -3.03 -11.47
C LEU A 193 -10.65 -3.69 -12.01
N ALA A 194 -10.49 -3.70 -13.34
CA ALA A 194 -9.30 -4.22 -14.00
C ALA A 194 -8.66 -3.14 -14.87
N PHE A 195 -7.34 -3.05 -14.82
CA PHE A 195 -6.50 -2.09 -15.57
C PHE A 195 -5.45 -2.86 -16.37
N ASP A 196 -5.34 -2.53 -17.66
CA ASP A 196 -4.32 -3.07 -18.58
C ASP A 196 -2.96 -2.38 -18.39
#